data_c5207f05ae0bd0e3cac10abfdf661cca
#
_entry.id   c5207f05ae0bd0e3cac10abfdf661cca
#
_cell.length_a   1.000
_cell.length_b   1.000
_cell.length_c   1.000
_cell.angle_alpha   90.00
_cell.angle_beta   90.00
_cell.angle_gamma   90.00
#
_symmetry.space_group_name_H-M   'P 1'
#
loop_
_entity.id
_entity.type
_entity.pdbx_description
1 polymer ?
#
loop_
_entity_poly.entity_id
_entity_poly.type
_entity_poly.pdbx_seq_one_letter_code
_entity_poly.pdbx_strand_id
1 'polypeptide(L)'
;MEWVAGLAWNMLKYFKRILGASPGFDNRPSISQSYEIVTGPATLKTGMKIRMEREVPEYLERAKKAYKNLDFLNKREARTLRILAEYEYPQQVFMHNGVKNTVVFFGSSRILPKKRFEERLSVLKAALMNAKGKQKKELELKLTSMKKQRKYCRYFDEAVELSRLMTEWCLKLPKGKQFRICTGGGNGIMEAANRGAFEAGGESIGLNISLPSEQNPNPYITPKFNFEFHYFYMRKLWFMYYAKALVVFPGGFGTLDELFELLTLVQTGKIKKPLLILLYGESYWKDIIHFRGLIEAGMISEADLSLFSYVNNPKAAFEFLKDRLPKHLV
;
A
#
# COMPACT_ATOMS: atom_id res chain seq x y z
N MET A 1 17.54 12.28 7.50
CA MET A 1 18.37 11.09 7.22
C MET A 1 18.68 10.25 8.46
N GLU A 2 18.81 10.85 9.62
CA GLU A 2 19.14 10.13 10.89
C GLU A 2 18.07 9.13 11.36
N TRP A 3 16.82 9.34 11.02
CA TRP A 3 15.72 8.48 11.47
C TRP A 3 15.68 7.11 10.78
N VAL A 4 16.07 7.05 9.49
CA VAL A 4 16.16 5.79 8.72
C VAL A 4 17.37 4.97 9.17
N ALA A 5 18.48 5.67 9.48
CA ALA A 5 19.66 5.03 10.07
C ALA A 5 19.34 4.43 11.45
N GLY A 6 18.50 5.10 12.26
CA GLY A 6 18.05 4.60 13.55
C GLY A 6 17.18 3.35 13.47
N LEU A 7 16.27 3.26 12.47
CA LEU A 7 15.44 2.07 12.25
C LEU A 7 16.26 0.88 11.70
N ALA A 8 17.13 1.12 10.73
CA ALA A 8 18.05 0.12 10.21
C ALA A 8 19.02 -0.37 11.30
N TRP A 9 19.54 0.55 12.14
CA TRP A 9 20.42 0.23 13.27
C TRP A 9 19.70 -0.57 14.37
N ASN A 10 18.44 -0.23 14.66
CA ASN A 10 17.64 -0.98 15.63
C ASN A 10 17.20 -2.34 15.10
N MET A 11 16.90 -2.47 13.80
CA MET A 11 16.67 -3.75 13.15
C MET A 11 17.94 -4.61 13.14
N LEU A 12 19.11 -4.02 12.86
CA LEU A 12 20.39 -4.74 12.92
C LEU A 12 20.72 -5.22 14.35
N LYS A 13 20.44 -4.40 15.39
CA LYS A 13 20.57 -4.80 16.79
C LYS A 13 19.58 -5.89 17.17
N TYR A 14 18.35 -5.84 16.66
CA TYR A 14 17.34 -6.88 16.88
C TYR A 14 17.74 -8.19 16.20
N PHE A 15 18.26 -8.12 14.98
CA PHE A 15 18.83 -9.29 14.27
C PHE A 15 20.03 -9.88 14.98
N LYS A 16 20.97 -9.06 15.48
CA LYS A 16 22.11 -9.55 16.29
C LYS A 16 21.65 -10.24 17.59
N ARG A 17 20.56 -9.78 18.17
CA ARG A 17 19.99 -10.37 19.42
C ARG A 17 19.23 -11.68 19.15
N ILE A 18 18.62 -11.84 17.97
CA ILE A 18 17.91 -13.09 17.57
C ILE A 18 18.88 -14.15 17.08
N LEU A 19 19.97 -13.75 16.40
CA LEU A 19 20.97 -14.69 15.89
C LEU A 19 21.99 -15.17 16.94
N GLY A 20 21.80 -14.79 18.22
CA GLY A 20 22.58 -15.30 19.34
C GLY A 20 24.07 -15.27 19.05
N ALA A 21 24.73 -14.13 19.23
CA ALA A 21 26.17 -14.11 19.31
C ALA A 21 26.60 -14.86 20.57
N SER A 22 26.78 -16.16 20.46
CA SER A 22 27.59 -16.93 21.42
C SER A 22 29.02 -16.46 21.29
N PRO A 23 29.67 -16.03 22.38
CA PRO A 23 31.10 -15.72 22.33
C PRO A 23 31.85 -17.07 22.29
N GLY A 24 32.54 -17.33 21.20
CA GLY A 24 33.48 -18.45 21.13
C GLY A 24 33.36 -19.31 19.86
N PHE A 25 33.78 -18.76 18.73
CA PHE A 25 34.19 -19.53 17.60
C PHE A 25 35.45 -18.90 16.98
N ASP A 26 36.53 -18.98 17.78
CA ASP A 26 37.88 -18.83 17.25
C ASP A 26 38.63 -20.12 17.55
N ASN A 27 38.34 -21.14 16.75
CA ASN A 27 39.16 -22.32 16.56
C ASN A 27 38.70 -22.98 15.26
N ARG A 28 39.28 -22.56 14.14
CA ARG A 28 39.22 -23.33 12.91
C ARG A 28 40.19 -24.47 13.01
N PRO A 29 39.81 -25.74 13.03
CA PRO A 29 40.69 -26.81 12.65
C PRO A 29 40.87 -26.71 11.14
N SER A 30 42.09 -26.65 10.71
CA SER A 30 42.49 -26.86 9.34
C SER A 30 42.02 -28.22 8.87
N ILE A 31 40.96 -28.30 8.07
CA ILE A 31 40.55 -29.53 7.41
C ILE A 31 41.35 -29.66 6.14
N SER A 32 42.56 -30.21 6.27
CA SER A 32 43.20 -31.01 5.27
C SER A 32 43.02 -32.49 5.64
N GLN A 33 41.81 -33.00 5.46
CA GLN A 33 41.57 -34.44 5.44
C GLN A 33 41.05 -34.80 4.06
N SER A 34 41.94 -35.35 3.27
CA SER A 34 41.62 -36.17 2.11
C SER A 34 40.68 -37.28 2.55
N TYR A 35 39.45 -37.26 2.10
CA TYR A 35 38.56 -38.41 2.24
C TYR A 35 39.03 -39.47 1.24
N GLU A 36 39.74 -40.49 1.72
CA GLU A 36 39.85 -41.75 1.01
C GLU A 36 38.46 -42.40 0.97
N ILE A 37 37.94 -42.54 -0.24
CA ILE A 37 36.72 -43.32 -0.48
C ILE A 37 37.11 -44.80 -0.30
N VAL A 38 36.85 -45.35 0.88
CA VAL A 38 36.98 -46.80 1.11
C VAL A 38 35.81 -47.47 0.39
N THR A 39 36.08 -47.97 -0.80
CA THR A 39 35.19 -48.89 -1.50
C THR A 39 35.46 -50.31 -1.00
N GLY A 40 34.78 -50.70 0.09
CA GLY A 40 34.79 -52.07 0.56
C GLY A 40 33.38 -52.56 0.83
N PRO A 41 33.01 -53.79 0.48
CA PRO A 41 31.68 -54.32 0.70
C PRO A 41 31.43 -54.59 2.19
N ALA A 42 30.45 -53.88 2.80
CA ALA A 42 29.96 -54.25 4.13
C ALA A 42 29.21 -55.60 4.05
N THR A 43 29.80 -56.67 4.53
CA THR A 43 29.15 -57.97 4.68
C THR A 43 28.36 -57.99 6.00
N LEU A 44 27.06 -57.86 5.93
CA LEU A 44 26.15 -58.27 7.01
C LEU A 44 26.07 -59.81 7.07
N LYS A 45 26.11 -60.37 8.27
CA LYS A 45 26.13 -61.84 8.59
C LYS A 45 24.83 -62.58 8.25
N THR A 46 24.03 -62.12 7.35
CA THR A 46 22.88 -62.86 6.79
C THR A 46 22.91 -62.63 5.29
N GLY A 47 23.22 -63.63 4.55
CA GLY A 47 23.52 -63.77 3.13
C GLY A 47 22.59 -63.06 2.11
N MET A 48 22.14 -61.89 2.37
CA MET A 48 21.33 -61.08 1.46
C MET A 48 22.14 -59.86 1.03
N LYS A 49 22.75 -59.95 -0.15
CA LYS A 49 23.38 -58.82 -0.84
C LYS A 49 22.28 -57.92 -1.37
N ILE A 50 21.94 -56.85 -0.61
CA ILE A 50 21.12 -55.78 -1.14
C ILE A 50 22.08 -54.86 -1.94
N ARG A 51 22.15 -55.06 -3.25
CA ARG A 51 22.83 -54.14 -4.18
C ARG A 51 21.89 -52.97 -4.38
N MET A 52 22.05 -51.90 -3.60
CA MET A 52 21.41 -50.61 -3.93
C MET A 52 22.16 -50.02 -5.13
N GLU A 53 21.69 -50.35 -6.34
CA GLU A 53 22.09 -49.60 -7.52
C GLU A 53 21.46 -48.22 -7.42
N ARG A 54 22.26 -47.25 -6.99
CA ARG A 54 21.91 -45.86 -7.17
C ARG A 54 22.09 -45.57 -8.67
N GLU A 55 21.01 -45.39 -9.41
CA GLU A 55 21.08 -44.75 -10.72
C GLU A 55 21.64 -43.36 -10.50
N VAL A 56 22.91 -43.18 -10.81
CA VAL A 56 23.54 -41.87 -10.83
C VAL A 56 23.13 -41.25 -12.18
N PRO A 57 22.38 -40.15 -12.21
CA PRO A 57 22.05 -39.48 -13.46
C PRO A 57 23.33 -39.19 -14.24
N GLU A 58 23.29 -39.34 -15.55
CA GLU A 58 24.43 -39.18 -16.45
C GLU A 58 25.04 -37.74 -16.33
N TYR A 59 24.23 -36.77 -15.90
CA TYR A 59 24.67 -35.45 -15.49
C TYR A 59 23.70 -34.85 -14.47
N LEU A 60 24.19 -33.99 -13.58
CA LEU A 60 23.38 -33.18 -12.69
C LEU A 60 23.15 -31.81 -13.29
N GLU A 61 21.91 -31.39 -13.41
CA GLU A 61 21.61 -30.00 -13.77
C GLU A 61 22.17 -29.02 -12.74
N ARG A 62 22.64 -27.87 -13.22
CA ARG A 62 23.15 -26.83 -12.34
C ARG A 62 22.04 -26.33 -11.42
N ALA A 63 22.26 -26.36 -10.10
CA ALA A 63 21.29 -25.89 -9.14
C ALA A 63 20.84 -24.43 -9.36
N LYS A 64 19.56 -24.16 -9.17
CA LYS A 64 19.02 -22.80 -9.24
C LYS A 64 19.58 -21.94 -8.10
N LYS A 65 20.00 -20.70 -8.42
CA LYS A 65 20.36 -19.72 -7.39
C LYS A 65 19.15 -19.42 -6.51
N ALA A 66 19.32 -19.34 -5.18
CA ALA A 66 18.24 -19.18 -4.22
C ALA A 66 17.31 -17.99 -4.56
N TYR A 67 17.86 -16.83 -4.97
CA TYR A 67 17.05 -15.65 -5.34
C TYR A 67 16.33 -15.77 -6.70
N LYS A 68 16.54 -16.86 -7.46
CA LYS A 68 15.79 -17.22 -8.68
C LYS A 68 14.85 -18.41 -8.43
N ASN A 69 14.82 -18.96 -7.22
CA ASN A 69 13.97 -20.06 -6.86
C ASN A 69 12.63 -19.54 -6.30
N LEU A 70 11.63 -19.38 -7.16
CA LEU A 70 10.30 -18.89 -6.78
C LEU A 70 9.59 -19.84 -5.81
N ASP A 71 9.81 -21.17 -5.94
CA ASP A 71 9.22 -22.14 -5.02
C ASP A 71 9.73 -21.94 -3.59
N PHE A 72 11.01 -21.63 -3.42
CA PHE A 72 11.58 -21.24 -2.14
C PHE A 72 11.05 -19.87 -1.68
N LEU A 73 11.09 -18.86 -2.55
CA LEU A 73 10.71 -17.50 -2.20
C LEU A 73 9.23 -17.37 -1.80
N ASN A 74 8.36 -18.23 -2.32
CA ASN A 74 6.94 -18.26 -1.98
C ASN A 74 6.61 -19.05 -0.71
N LYS A 75 7.57 -19.80 -0.13
CA LYS A 75 7.37 -20.52 1.13
C LYS A 75 7.27 -19.57 2.33
N ARG A 76 6.69 -20.08 3.42
CA ARG A 76 6.54 -19.36 4.69
C ARG A 76 7.90 -18.90 5.25
N GLU A 77 8.92 -19.71 5.13
CA GLU A 77 10.28 -19.50 5.64
C GLU A 77 10.97 -18.30 4.94
N ALA A 78 10.63 -18.03 3.68
CA ALA A 78 11.15 -16.88 2.93
C ALA A 78 10.38 -15.57 3.16
N ARG A 79 9.46 -15.51 4.15
CA ARG A 79 8.66 -14.31 4.46
C ARG A 79 9.52 -13.05 4.63
N THR A 80 10.61 -13.15 5.38
CA THR A 80 11.50 -12.01 5.66
C THR A 80 12.11 -11.44 4.38
N LEU A 81 12.46 -12.29 3.42
CA LEU A 81 12.99 -11.86 2.12
C LEU A 81 11.92 -11.11 1.31
N ARG A 82 10.66 -11.56 1.35
CA ARG A 82 9.57 -10.86 0.66
C ARG A 82 9.27 -9.50 1.30
N ILE A 83 9.26 -9.41 2.65
CA ILE A 83 9.10 -8.14 3.36
C ILE A 83 10.21 -7.17 2.96
N LEU A 84 11.46 -7.63 2.94
CA LEU A 84 12.60 -6.81 2.54
C LEU A 84 12.50 -6.38 1.07
N ALA A 85 12.03 -7.25 0.18
CA ALA A 85 11.80 -6.91 -1.21
C ALA A 85 10.74 -5.80 -1.38
N GLU A 86 9.64 -5.84 -0.60
CA GLU A 86 8.60 -4.79 -0.59
C GLU A 86 9.07 -3.48 0.04
N TYR A 87 10.13 -3.50 0.83
CA TYR A 87 10.82 -2.30 1.30
C TYR A 87 11.79 -1.75 0.25
N GLU A 88 12.69 -2.58 -0.25
CA GLU A 88 13.80 -2.15 -1.12
C GLU A 88 13.35 -1.74 -2.52
N TYR A 89 12.45 -2.52 -3.14
CA TYR A 89 12.05 -2.29 -4.52
C TYR A 89 11.37 -0.93 -4.75
N PRO A 90 10.33 -0.54 -3.99
CA PRO A 90 9.74 0.78 -4.13
C PRO A 90 10.74 1.91 -3.81
N GLN A 91 11.60 1.72 -2.80
CA GLN A 91 12.62 2.70 -2.45
C GLN A 91 13.55 2.98 -3.62
N GLN A 92 14.08 1.94 -4.26
CA GLN A 92 14.96 2.06 -5.42
C GLN A 92 14.27 2.78 -6.59
N VAL A 93 13.02 2.40 -6.90
CA VAL A 93 12.26 3.04 -7.97
C VAL A 93 12.02 4.51 -7.68
N PHE A 94 11.62 4.86 -6.45
CA PHE A 94 11.40 6.25 -6.06
C PHE A 94 12.68 7.09 -6.12
N MET A 95 13.78 6.57 -5.61
CA MET A 95 15.08 7.26 -5.63
C MET A 95 15.56 7.51 -7.08
N HIS A 96 15.55 6.49 -7.94
CA HIS A 96 15.99 6.62 -9.33
C HIS A 96 15.10 7.58 -10.15
N ASN A 97 13.84 7.72 -9.79
CA ASN A 97 12.90 8.63 -10.47
C ASN A 97 12.72 9.97 -9.74
N GLY A 98 13.55 10.27 -8.75
CA GLY A 98 13.56 11.57 -8.05
C GLY A 98 12.27 11.87 -7.28
N VAL A 99 11.54 10.85 -6.80
CA VAL A 99 10.34 11.04 -5.98
C VAL A 99 10.76 11.44 -4.57
N LYS A 100 10.44 12.66 -4.16
CA LYS A 100 10.74 13.22 -2.83
C LYS A 100 9.48 13.60 -2.05
N ASN A 101 8.41 13.88 -2.75
CA ASN A 101 7.17 14.38 -2.17
C ASN A 101 5.98 13.68 -2.82
N THR A 102 4.97 13.33 -2.02
CA THR A 102 3.68 12.85 -2.52
C THR A 102 2.52 13.59 -1.89
N VAL A 103 1.43 13.73 -2.64
CA VAL A 103 0.11 14.10 -2.14
C VAL A 103 -0.77 12.86 -2.27
N VAL A 104 -1.22 12.34 -1.14
CA VAL A 104 -1.93 11.06 -1.08
C VAL A 104 -3.43 11.29 -1.09
N PHE A 105 -4.14 10.56 -1.94
CA PHE A 105 -5.59 10.55 -2.01
C PHE A 105 -6.12 9.22 -1.48
N PHE A 106 -6.91 9.28 -0.41
CA PHE A 106 -7.66 8.16 0.12
C PHE A 106 -9.16 8.34 -0.10
N GLY A 107 -9.88 7.25 -0.23
CA GLY A 107 -11.32 7.25 -0.37
C GLY A 107 -11.86 5.90 -0.84
N SER A 108 -13.18 5.81 -0.94
CA SER A 108 -13.86 4.57 -1.27
C SER A 108 -13.61 4.12 -2.72
N SER A 109 -13.28 2.85 -2.89
CA SER A 109 -13.27 2.17 -4.20
C SER A 109 -14.68 1.99 -4.81
N ARG A 110 -15.73 2.22 -4.02
CA ARG A 110 -17.14 2.04 -4.44
C ARG A 110 -17.76 3.31 -5.02
N ILE A 111 -17.12 4.47 -4.91
CA ILE A 111 -17.59 5.72 -5.49
C ILE A 111 -17.29 5.70 -6.99
N LEU A 112 -18.35 5.72 -7.81
CA LEU A 112 -18.27 5.64 -9.25
C LEU A 112 -18.56 7.01 -9.88
N PRO A 113 -18.02 7.31 -11.08
CA PRO A 113 -18.49 8.43 -11.88
C PRO A 113 -19.96 8.26 -12.18
N LYS A 114 -20.72 9.37 -12.26
CA LYS A 114 -22.18 9.37 -12.41
C LYS A 114 -22.67 8.48 -13.57
N LYS A 115 -22.00 8.54 -14.73
CA LYS A 115 -22.36 7.72 -15.89
C LYS A 115 -22.28 6.22 -15.59
N ARG A 116 -21.15 5.74 -15.06
CA ARG A 116 -20.95 4.32 -14.71
C ARG A 116 -21.89 3.87 -13.59
N PHE A 117 -22.25 4.79 -12.69
CA PHE A 117 -23.23 4.53 -11.62
C PHE A 117 -24.64 4.28 -12.22
N GLU A 118 -25.11 5.17 -13.13
CA GLU A 118 -26.44 5.02 -13.75
C GLU A 118 -26.51 3.77 -14.64
N GLU A 119 -25.44 3.43 -15.36
CA GLU A 119 -25.34 2.19 -16.10
C GLU A 119 -25.51 0.96 -15.20
N ARG A 120 -24.78 0.91 -14.07
CA ARG A 120 -24.94 -0.18 -13.09
C ARG A 120 -26.34 -0.21 -12.48
N LEU A 121 -26.91 0.95 -12.21
CA LEU A 121 -28.28 1.06 -11.67
C LEU A 121 -29.32 0.52 -12.66
N SER A 122 -29.15 0.81 -13.95
CA SER A 122 -30.07 0.29 -14.99
C SER A 122 -29.97 -1.23 -15.14
N VAL A 123 -28.75 -1.80 -15.13
CA VAL A 123 -28.53 -3.26 -15.15
C VAL A 123 -29.19 -3.94 -13.93
N LEU A 124 -29.02 -3.34 -12.74
CA LEU A 124 -29.63 -3.89 -11.51
C LEU A 124 -31.17 -3.86 -11.55
N LYS A 125 -31.75 -2.78 -12.09
CA LYS A 125 -33.20 -2.67 -12.28
C LYS A 125 -33.71 -3.72 -13.27
N ALA A 126 -33.03 -3.92 -14.40
CA ALA A 126 -33.41 -4.93 -15.39
C ALA A 126 -33.34 -6.36 -14.79
N ALA A 127 -32.28 -6.67 -14.02
CA ALA A 127 -32.17 -7.94 -13.33
C ALA A 127 -33.32 -8.15 -12.31
N LEU A 128 -33.74 -7.09 -11.63
CA LEU A 128 -34.84 -7.15 -10.66
C LEU A 128 -36.20 -7.49 -11.29
N MET A 129 -36.45 -7.06 -12.54
CA MET A 129 -37.70 -7.35 -13.27
C MET A 129 -37.91 -8.85 -13.50
N ASN A 130 -36.81 -9.59 -13.69
CA ASN A 130 -36.84 -11.03 -14.01
C ASN A 130 -36.62 -11.91 -12.75
N ALA A 131 -36.31 -11.33 -11.59
CA ALA A 131 -35.97 -12.07 -10.39
C ALA A 131 -37.23 -12.49 -9.60
N LYS A 132 -37.15 -13.69 -8.96
CA LYS A 132 -38.22 -14.24 -8.11
C LYS A 132 -37.67 -14.68 -6.75
N GLY A 133 -38.57 -14.80 -5.77
CA GLY A 133 -38.24 -15.37 -4.46
C GLY A 133 -37.09 -14.68 -3.74
N LYS A 134 -36.13 -15.43 -3.22
CA LYS A 134 -34.97 -14.96 -2.46
C LYS A 134 -34.09 -14.00 -3.27
N GLN A 135 -33.86 -14.30 -4.55
CA GLN A 135 -33.06 -13.46 -5.43
C GLN A 135 -33.65 -12.05 -5.60
N LYS A 136 -34.98 -11.94 -5.72
CA LYS A 136 -35.68 -10.64 -5.80
C LYS A 136 -35.40 -9.78 -4.56
N LYS A 137 -35.56 -10.35 -3.37
CA LYS A 137 -35.26 -9.65 -2.10
C LYS A 137 -33.82 -9.16 -2.01
N GLU A 138 -32.84 -9.98 -2.42
CA GLU A 138 -31.43 -9.58 -2.42
C GLU A 138 -31.16 -8.42 -3.38
N LEU A 139 -31.76 -8.45 -4.58
CA LEU A 139 -31.62 -7.37 -5.55
C LEU A 139 -32.30 -6.08 -5.10
N GLU A 140 -33.45 -6.15 -4.41
CA GLU A 140 -34.13 -5.00 -3.82
C GLU A 140 -33.26 -4.32 -2.73
N LEU A 141 -32.62 -5.11 -1.86
CA LEU A 141 -31.68 -4.59 -0.88
C LEU A 141 -30.47 -3.92 -1.55
N LYS A 142 -29.89 -4.54 -2.57
CA LYS A 142 -28.79 -3.95 -3.36
C LYS A 142 -29.21 -2.65 -4.03
N LEU A 143 -30.41 -2.61 -4.62
CA LEU A 143 -30.96 -1.41 -5.26
C LEU A 143 -31.15 -0.27 -4.26
N THR A 144 -31.69 -0.57 -3.09
CA THR A 144 -31.88 0.42 -2.00
C THR A 144 -30.55 0.97 -1.51
N SER A 145 -29.57 0.09 -1.29
CA SER A 145 -28.20 0.50 -0.92
C SER A 145 -27.56 1.36 -2.02
N MET A 146 -27.69 0.95 -3.27
CA MET A 146 -27.10 1.67 -4.40
C MET A 146 -27.73 3.07 -4.56
N LYS A 147 -29.05 3.21 -4.41
CA LYS A 147 -29.72 4.52 -4.46
C LYS A 147 -29.15 5.50 -3.43
N LYS A 148 -28.82 5.04 -2.21
CA LYS A 148 -28.19 5.87 -1.17
C LYS A 148 -26.78 6.34 -1.56
N GLN A 149 -26.08 5.59 -2.41
CA GLN A 149 -24.73 5.94 -2.86
C GLN A 149 -24.71 7.03 -3.93
N ARG A 150 -25.83 7.31 -4.60
CA ARG A 150 -25.91 8.28 -5.72
C ARG A 150 -25.36 9.67 -5.35
N LYS A 151 -25.65 10.16 -4.13
CA LYS A 151 -25.18 11.46 -3.65
C LYS A 151 -23.64 11.56 -3.55
N TYR A 152 -22.94 10.42 -3.49
CA TYR A 152 -21.48 10.36 -3.39
C TYR A 152 -20.78 10.34 -4.75
N CYS A 153 -21.50 10.12 -5.86
CA CYS A 153 -20.90 10.10 -7.20
C CYS A 153 -20.16 11.39 -7.54
N ARG A 154 -20.61 12.54 -7.03
CA ARG A 154 -19.94 13.84 -7.22
C ARG A 154 -18.49 13.82 -6.77
N TYR A 155 -18.15 13.09 -5.72
CA TYR A 155 -16.80 13.02 -5.19
C TYR A 155 -15.80 12.38 -6.15
N PHE A 156 -16.27 11.57 -7.10
CA PHE A 156 -15.41 11.06 -8.17
C PHE A 156 -14.91 12.20 -9.06
N ASP A 157 -15.83 13.00 -9.58
CA ASP A 157 -15.51 14.10 -10.49
C ASP A 157 -14.73 15.21 -9.75
N GLU A 158 -15.08 15.48 -8.48
CA GLU A 158 -14.37 16.43 -7.62
C GLU A 158 -12.93 15.95 -7.30
N ALA A 159 -12.69 14.65 -7.15
CA ALA A 159 -11.35 14.09 -6.95
C ALA A 159 -10.51 14.18 -8.23
N VAL A 160 -11.11 13.95 -9.42
CA VAL A 160 -10.45 14.18 -10.72
C VAL A 160 -10.03 15.63 -10.83
N GLU A 161 -10.95 16.58 -10.59
CA GLU A 161 -10.69 18.02 -10.70
C GLU A 161 -9.57 18.46 -9.73
N LEU A 162 -9.65 18.08 -8.45
CA LEU A 162 -8.62 18.45 -7.47
C LEU A 162 -7.25 17.90 -7.87
N SER A 163 -7.19 16.63 -8.23
CA SER A 163 -5.94 15.99 -8.63
C SER A 163 -5.35 16.66 -9.89
N ARG A 164 -6.19 17.01 -10.86
CA ARG A 164 -5.77 17.74 -12.06
C ARG A 164 -5.20 19.13 -11.72
N LEU A 165 -5.91 19.94 -10.92
CA LEU A 165 -5.44 21.25 -10.46
C LEU A 165 -4.11 21.15 -9.71
N MET A 166 -3.99 20.19 -8.80
CA MET A 166 -2.75 19.95 -8.04
C MET A 166 -1.60 19.58 -8.96
N THR A 167 -1.84 18.75 -9.96
CA THR A 167 -0.81 18.31 -10.90
C THR A 167 -0.39 19.41 -11.85
N GLU A 168 -1.32 20.20 -12.42
CA GLU A 168 -1.03 21.36 -13.26
C GLU A 168 -0.18 22.41 -12.52
N TRP A 169 -0.47 22.62 -11.24
CA TRP A 169 0.35 23.49 -10.40
C TRP A 169 1.73 22.86 -10.11
N CYS A 170 1.77 21.57 -9.77
CA CYS A 170 3.00 20.85 -9.48
C CYS A 170 4.00 20.92 -10.64
N LEU A 171 3.54 20.77 -11.88
CA LEU A 171 4.38 20.83 -13.08
C LEU A 171 5.06 22.21 -13.29
N LYS A 172 4.53 23.28 -12.69
CA LYS A 172 5.12 24.63 -12.70
C LYS A 172 6.15 24.84 -11.59
N LEU A 173 6.24 23.92 -10.62
CA LEU A 173 7.22 24.02 -9.54
C LEU A 173 8.62 23.59 -10.01
N PRO A 174 9.68 24.10 -9.37
CA PRO A 174 11.04 23.61 -9.60
C PRO A 174 11.11 22.09 -9.41
N LYS A 175 11.89 21.39 -10.25
CA LYS A 175 11.98 19.90 -10.24
C LYS A 175 12.21 19.30 -8.86
N GLY A 176 13.02 19.92 -8.00
CA GLY A 176 13.29 19.47 -6.63
C GLY A 176 12.09 19.59 -5.68
N LYS A 177 11.12 20.46 -5.98
CA LYS A 177 9.92 20.72 -5.17
C LYS A 177 8.65 20.09 -5.71
N GLN A 178 8.76 19.35 -6.81
CA GLN A 178 7.62 18.64 -7.38
C GLN A 178 7.19 17.48 -6.50
N PHE A 179 5.91 17.16 -6.57
CA PHE A 179 5.31 16.00 -5.90
C PHE A 179 4.60 15.10 -6.92
N ARG A 180 4.23 13.89 -6.50
CA ARG A 180 3.40 12.97 -7.28
C ARG A 180 2.09 12.73 -6.54
N ILE A 181 0.99 12.61 -7.29
CA ILE A 181 -0.26 12.08 -6.74
C ILE A 181 -0.04 10.60 -6.43
N CYS A 182 -0.43 10.19 -5.22
CA CYS A 182 -0.28 8.81 -4.76
C CYS A 182 -1.64 8.27 -4.28
N THR A 183 -1.95 7.05 -4.66
CA THR A 183 -3.20 6.38 -4.27
C THR A 183 -2.95 4.89 -3.98
N GLY A 184 -3.98 4.20 -3.48
CA GLY A 184 -3.97 2.74 -3.37
C GLY A 184 -4.15 1.98 -4.69
N GLY A 185 -4.14 2.65 -5.84
CA GLY A 185 -4.11 2.05 -7.17
C GLY A 185 -5.41 1.42 -7.66
N GLY A 186 -6.43 1.26 -6.82
CA GLY A 186 -7.71 0.64 -7.15
C GLY A 186 -8.69 1.58 -7.84
N ASN A 187 -9.96 1.17 -7.85
CA ASN A 187 -11.08 1.91 -8.44
C ASN A 187 -11.56 3.09 -7.57
N GLY A 188 -12.58 3.79 -8.01
CA GLY A 188 -13.28 4.82 -7.26
C GLY A 188 -12.45 6.09 -7.08
N ILE A 189 -12.32 6.58 -5.85
CA ILE A 189 -11.55 7.81 -5.57
C ILE A 189 -10.08 7.66 -5.97
N MET A 190 -9.50 6.47 -5.85
CA MET A 190 -8.13 6.20 -6.27
C MET A 190 -7.97 6.33 -7.79
N GLU A 191 -8.89 5.73 -8.57
CA GLU A 191 -8.98 5.89 -10.02
C GLU A 191 -9.16 7.36 -10.39
N ALA A 192 -10.06 8.07 -9.71
CA ALA A 192 -10.33 9.48 -9.97
C ALA A 192 -9.09 10.36 -9.79
N ALA A 193 -8.34 10.15 -8.70
CA ALA A 193 -7.13 10.92 -8.43
C ALA A 193 -6.00 10.61 -9.43
N ASN A 194 -5.76 9.33 -9.76
CA ASN A 194 -4.79 8.97 -10.79
C ASN A 194 -5.19 9.53 -12.17
N ARG A 195 -6.49 9.47 -12.50
CA ARG A 195 -7.03 10.03 -13.74
C ARG A 195 -6.79 11.54 -13.85
N GLY A 196 -7.07 12.31 -12.79
CA GLY A 196 -6.82 13.75 -12.78
C GLY A 196 -5.36 14.10 -13.01
N ALA A 197 -4.44 13.36 -12.42
CA ALA A 197 -3.00 13.52 -12.66
C ALA A 197 -2.62 13.19 -14.12
N PHE A 198 -3.16 12.09 -14.67
CA PHE A 198 -2.95 11.69 -16.06
C PHE A 198 -3.47 12.74 -17.05
N GLU A 199 -4.70 13.23 -16.86
CA GLU A 199 -5.31 14.28 -17.71
C GLU A 199 -4.52 15.58 -17.71
N ALA A 200 -3.81 15.89 -16.61
CA ALA A 200 -2.91 17.03 -16.51
C ALA A 200 -1.51 16.79 -17.09
N GLY A 201 -1.23 15.61 -17.65
CA GLY A 201 0.08 15.25 -18.19
C GLY A 201 1.14 14.96 -17.12
N GLY A 202 0.73 14.71 -15.86
CA GLY A 202 1.63 14.38 -14.76
C GLY A 202 1.72 12.88 -14.47
N GLU A 203 2.70 12.51 -13.65
CA GLU A 203 2.90 11.14 -13.18
C GLU A 203 2.15 10.90 -11.87
N SER A 204 1.62 9.68 -11.71
CA SER A 204 0.96 9.26 -10.47
C SER A 204 1.38 7.86 -10.03
N ILE A 205 1.26 7.60 -8.74
CA ILE A 205 1.70 6.38 -8.05
C ILE A 205 0.47 5.58 -7.63
N GLY A 206 0.51 4.27 -7.86
CA GLY A 206 -0.45 3.30 -7.34
C GLY A 206 0.24 2.29 -6.43
N LEU A 207 -0.13 2.28 -5.15
CA LEU A 207 0.34 1.31 -4.17
C LEU A 207 -0.77 0.28 -3.93
N ASN A 208 -0.86 -0.72 -4.82
CA ASN A 208 -1.88 -1.76 -4.76
C ASN A 208 -1.62 -2.76 -3.64
N ILE A 209 -2.63 -3.54 -3.30
CA ILE A 209 -2.56 -4.62 -2.31
C ILE A 209 -3.22 -5.86 -2.87
N SER A 210 -2.56 -6.99 -2.76
CA SER A 210 -3.13 -8.28 -3.13
C SER A 210 -4.28 -8.65 -2.20
N LEU A 211 -5.48 -8.75 -2.74
CA LEU A 211 -6.69 -9.15 -2.03
C LEU A 211 -7.22 -10.47 -2.61
N PRO A 212 -7.96 -11.29 -1.82
CA PRO A 212 -8.58 -12.52 -2.31
C PRO A 212 -9.52 -12.33 -3.51
N SER A 213 -10.15 -11.14 -3.61
CA SER A 213 -10.89 -10.71 -4.80
C SER A 213 -9.94 -9.91 -5.68
N GLU A 214 -9.64 -10.42 -6.87
CA GLU A 214 -8.79 -9.73 -7.85
C GLU A 214 -9.29 -8.30 -8.10
N GLN A 215 -8.42 -7.33 -7.83
CA GLN A 215 -8.60 -5.94 -8.21
C GLN A 215 -7.48 -5.58 -9.17
N ASN A 216 -7.83 -5.37 -10.43
CA ASN A 216 -6.86 -4.82 -11.37
C ASN A 216 -6.53 -3.37 -11.00
N PRO A 217 -5.26 -2.95 -11.13
CA PRO A 217 -4.87 -1.55 -11.00
C PRO A 217 -5.68 -0.69 -11.96
N ASN A 218 -6.00 0.55 -11.56
CA ASN A 218 -6.67 1.45 -12.48
C ASN A 218 -5.72 1.87 -13.63
N PRO A 219 -6.24 2.16 -14.84
CA PRO A 219 -5.43 2.37 -16.03
C PRO A 219 -4.66 3.70 -16.09
N TYR A 220 -4.86 4.59 -15.10
CA TYR A 220 -4.27 5.92 -15.09
C TYR A 220 -2.97 6.03 -14.25
N ILE A 221 -2.55 4.92 -13.64
CA ILE A 221 -1.27 4.87 -12.90
C ILE A 221 -0.12 4.92 -13.90
N THR A 222 0.92 5.68 -13.59
CA THR A 222 2.15 5.66 -14.39
C THR A 222 2.81 4.28 -14.28
N PRO A 223 3.08 3.55 -15.38
CA PRO A 223 3.49 2.14 -15.34
C PRO A 223 4.68 1.83 -14.40
N LYS A 224 5.70 2.68 -14.40
CA LYS A 224 6.88 2.52 -13.52
C LYS A 224 6.59 2.74 -12.03
N PHE A 225 5.44 3.32 -11.69
CA PHE A 225 4.99 3.59 -10.33
C PHE A 225 3.77 2.75 -9.92
N ASN A 226 3.55 1.65 -10.63
CA ASN A 226 2.53 0.67 -10.28
C ASN A 226 3.14 -0.44 -9.43
N PHE A 227 2.86 -0.43 -8.13
CA PHE A 227 3.38 -1.40 -7.16
C PHE A 227 2.27 -2.28 -6.65
N GLU A 228 2.61 -3.54 -6.35
CA GLU A 228 1.73 -4.52 -5.72
C GLU A 228 2.37 -4.99 -4.41
N PHE A 229 1.64 -4.89 -3.31
CA PHE A 229 2.06 -5.32 -1.97
C PHE A 229 1.27 -6.54 -1.51
N HIS A 230 1.92 -7.44 -0.86
CA HIS A 230 1.30 -8.53 -0.12
C HIS A 230 1.05 -8.14 1.34
N TYR A 231 1.94 -7.32 1.92
CA TYR A 231 1.88 -6.92 3.33
C TYR A 231 1.31 -5.52 3.51
N PHE A 232 0.18 -5.41 4.22
CA PHE A 232 -0.49 -4.13 4.49
C PHE A 232 0.45 -3.10 5.13
N TYR A 233 1.24 -3.51 6.14
CA TYR A 233 2.13 -2.60 6.86
C TYR A 233 3.27 -2.06 5.99
N MET A 234 3.73 -2.80 4.99
CA MET A 234 4.73 -2.31 4.04
C MET A 234 4.13 -1.26 3.11
N ARG A 235 2.92 -1.48 2.60
CA ARG A 235 2.19 -0.49 1.83
C ARG A 235 1.93 0.79 2.63
N LYS A 236 1.49 0.67 3.89
CA LYS A 236 1.25 1.80 4.80
C LYS A 236 2.51 2.63 5.00
N LEU A 237 3.67 2.00 5.20
CA LEU A 237 4.95 2.68 5.28
C LEU A 237 5.17 3.61 4.07
N TRP A 238 4.94 3.11 2.85
CA TRP A 238 5.19 3.87 1.63
C TRP A 238 4.19 4.99 1.38
N PHE A 239 2.94 4.85 1.82
CA PHE A 239 2.00 5.98 1.83
C PHE A 239 2.53 7.14 2.66
N MET A 240 3.10 6.84 3.84
CA MET A 240 3.53 7.85 4.79
C MET A 240 4.90 8.45 4.47
N TYR A 241 5.80 7.65 3.89
CA TYR A 241 7.22 7.99 3.80
C TYR A 241 7.48 9.31 3.05
N TYR A 242 6.86 9.48 1.90
CA TYR A 242 7.00 10.69 1.06
C TYR A 242 5.84 11.66 1.18
N ALA A 243 4.79 11.35 1.93
CA ALA A 243 3.61 12.20 2.05
C ALA A 243 3.93 13.56 2.64
N LYS A 244 3.41 14.61 2.00
CA LYS A 244 3.39 16.00 2.46
C LYS A 244 1.97 16.48 2.73
N ALA A 245 1.00 15.89 2.05
CA ALA A 245 -0.41 16.10 2.30
C ALA A 245 -1.22 14.82 2.05
N LEU A 246 -2.34 14.73 2.75
CA LEU A 246 -3.39 13.74 2.53
C LEU A 246 -4.69 14.44 2.23
N VAL A 247 -5.42 13.93 1.26
CA VAL A 247 -6.80 14.30 0.97
C VAL A 247 -7.65 13.06 1.13
N VAL A 248 -8.51 13.06 2.14
CA VAL A 248 -9.29 11.89 2.55
C VAL A 248 -10.75 12.13 2.16
N PHE A 249 -11.16 11.50 1.06
CA PHE A 249 -12.53 11.51 0.56
C PHE A 249 -13.40 10.49 1.32
N PRO A 250 -14.74 10.59 1.24
CA PRO A 250 -15.63 9.62 1.83
C PRO A 250 -15.24 8.17 1.52
N GLY A 251 -15.15 7.34 2.57
CA GLY A 251 -14.68 5.97 2.44
C GLY A 251 -15.07 5.07 3.61
N GLY A 252 -14.81 3.78 3.48
CA GLY A 252 -15.10 2.77 4.50
C GLY A 252 -13.89 2.45 5.38
N PHE A 253 -13.87 1.22 5.89
CA PHE A 253 -12.86 0.77 6.86
C PHE A 253 -11.41 0.98 6.38
N GLY A 254 -11.09 0.67 5.13
CA GLY A 254 -9.71 0.87 4.65
C GLY A 254 -9.31 2.35 4.62
N THR A 255 -10.26 3.26 4.33
CA THR A 255 -10.01 4.71 4.39
C THR A 255 -9.87 5.20 5.82
N LEU A 256 -10.69 4.69 6.74
CA LEU A 256 -10.63 5.01 8.17
C LEU A 256 -9.34 4.47 8.80
N ASP A 257 -8.92 3.28 8.45
CA ASP A 257 -7.69 2.65 8.92
C ASP A 257 -6.46 3.52 8.60
N GLU A 258 -6.34 3.99 7.37
CA GLU A 258 -5.25 4.89 6.97
C GLU A 258 -5.36 6.28 7.63
N LEU A 259 -6.58 6.82 7.78
CA LEU A 259 -6.78 8.10 8.43
C LEU A 259 -6.40 8.05 9.92
N PHE A 260 -6.90 7.07 10.67
CA PHE A 260 -6.65 6.98 12.11
C PHE A 260 -5.21 6.61 12.45
N GLU A 261 -4.55 5.79 11.63
CA GLU A 261 -3.12 5.54 11.80
C GLU A 261 -2.35 6.86 11.69
N LEU A 262 -2.63 7.67 10.67
CA LEU A 262 -1.97 8.97 10.49
C LEU A 262 -2.25 9.95 11.62
N LEU A 263 -3.52 10.10 12.00
CA LEU A 263 -3.87 10.97 13.13
C LEU A 263 -3.11 10.55 14.40
N THR A 264 -3.01 9.25 14.66
CA THR A 264 -2.25 8.71 15.80
C THR A 264 -0.75 9.02 15.69
N LEU A 265 -0.15 8.82 14.51
CA LEU A 265 1.28 9.05 14.30
C LEU A 265 1.67 10.53 14.40
N VAL A 266 0.78 11.44 13.99
CA VAL A 266 0.99 12.88 14.10
C VAL A 266 0.73 13.35 15.55
N GLN A 267 -0.36 12.92 16.16
CA GLN A 267 -0.73 13.23 17.55
C GLN A 267 0.39 12.85 18.54
N THR A 268 0.93 11.65 18.38
CA THR A 268 2.00 11.13 19.25
C THR A 268 3.39 11.69 18.94
N GLY A 269 3.51 12.55 17.92
CA GLY A 269 4.80 13.10 17.48
C GLY A 269 5.74 12.04 16.86
N LYS A 270 5.22 10.86 16.51
CA LYS A 270 5.99 9.81 15.83
C LYS A 270 6.39 10.26 14.44
N ILE A 271 5.51 10.95 13.74
CA ILE A 271 5.80 11.69 12.51
C ILE A 271 6.09 13.15 12.91
N LYS A 272 7.36 13.56 12.82
CA LYS A 272 7.79 14.94 13.14
C LYS A 272 7.72 15.88 11.93
N LYS A 273 7.69 15.34 10.70
CA LYS A 273 7.56 16.16 9.48
C LYS A 273 6.16 16.76 9.43
N PRO A 274 6.03 18.01 8.97
CA PRO A 274 4.72 18.61 8.76
C PRO A 274 3.92 17.81 7.74
N LEU A 275 2.66 17.53 8.04
CA LEU A 275 1.75 16.78 7.19
C LEU A 275 0.40 17.46 7.20
N LEU A 276 -0.09 17.85 6.02
CA LEU A 276 -1.41 18.46 5.86
C LEU A 276 -2.45 17.35 5.68
N ILE A 277 -3.49 17.34 6.52
CA ILE A 277 -4.58 16.35 6.43
C ILE A 277 -5.88 17.08 6.15
N LEU A 278 -6.49 16.80 4.99
CA LEU A 278 -7.78 17.34 4.58
C LEU A 278 -8.84 16.25 4.57
N LEU A 279 -9.91 16.46 5.32
CA LEU A 279 -11.11 15.65 5.28
C LEU A 279 -12.08 16.26 4.27
N TYR A 280 -12.18 15.65 3.10
CA TYR A 280 -13.00 16.15 2.00
C TYR A 280 -14.45 15.69 2.14
N GLY A 281 -15.40 16.63 2.12
CA GLY A 281 -16.83 16.37 2.34
C GLY A 281 -17.20 16.37 3.82
N GLU A 282 -17.12 17.52 4.46
CA GLU A 282 -17.33 17.75 5.90
C GLU A 282 -18.58 17.05 6.45
N SER A 283 -19.73 17.16 5.73
CA SER A 283 -20.99 16.55 6.16
C SER A 283 -20.87 15.03 6.33
N TYR A 284 -20.16 14.36 5.39
CA TYR A 284 -19.91 12.92 5.50
C TYR A 284 -19.13 12.58 6.76
N TRP A 285 -18.03 13.29 7.01
CA TRP A 285 -17.12 13.01 8.11
C TRP A 285 -17.76 13.28 9.47
N LYS A 286 -18.53 14.36 9.59
CA LYS A 286 -19.30 14.69 10.82
C LYS A 286 -20.40 13.67 11.11
N ASP A 287 -21.02 13.09 10.06
CA ASP A 287 -22.03 12.03 10.21
C ASP A 287 -21.41 10.69 10.64
N ILE A 288 -20.16 10.40 10.24
CA ILE A 288 -19.53 9.09 10.46
C ILE A 288 -18.65 9.07 11.72
N ILE A 289 -17.97 10.18 12.05
CA ILE A 289 -17.04 10.25 13.17
C ILE A 289 -17.47 11.39 14.11
N HIS A 290 -17.89 11.01 15.31
CA HIS A 290 -18.23 11.95 16.35
C HIS A 290 -16.96 12.36 17.15
N PHE A 291 -16.09 13.19 16.55
CA PHE A 291 -14.86 13.65 17.21
C PHE A 291 -15.12 14.37 18.54
N ARG A 292 -16.21 15.14 18.64
CA ARG A 292 -16.62 15.79 19.90
C ARG A 292 -16.89 14.76 21.01
N GLY A 293 -17.53 13.65 20.69
CA GLY A 293 -17.73 12.59 21.67
C GLY A 293 -16.42 11.96 22.17
N LEU A 294 -15.37 11.93 21.35
CA LEU A 294 -14.05 11.48 21.80
C LEU A 294 -13.42 12.47 22.79
N ILE A 295 -13.63 13.77 22.58
CA ILE A 295 -13.17 14.81 23.51
C ILE A 295 -13.94 14.72 24.83
N GLU A 296 -15.26 14.66 24.78
CA GLU A 296 -16.15 14.54 25.94
C GLU A 296 -15.84 13.28 26.77
N ALA A 297 -15.45 12.19 26.11
CA ALA A 297 -15.00 10.97 26.77
C ALA A 297 -13.54 11.05 27.28
N GLY A 298 -12.83 12.13 27.03
CA GLY A 298 -11.42 12.29 27.44
C GLY A 298 -10.42 11.44 26.66
N MET A 299 -10.81 10.91 25.47
CA MET A 299 -9.95 10.05 24.65
C MET A 299 -9.00 10.84 23.74
N ILE A 300 -9.38 12.06 23.37
CA ILE A 300 -8.55 13.03 22.64
C ILE A 300 -8.75 14.43 23.24
N SER A 301 -7.87 15.37 22.91
CA SER A 301 -7.95 16.78 23.34
C SER A 301 -8.57 17.69 22.27
N GLU A 302 -9.00 18.88 22.67
CA GLU A 302 -9.43 19.93 21.70
C GLU A 302 -8.33 20.26 20.67
N ALA A 303 -7.06 20.25 21.11
CA ALA A 303 -5.93 20.51 20.25
C ALA A 303 -5.80 19.49 19.10
N ASP A 304 -6.24 18.25 19.31
CA ASP A 304 -6.18 17.19 18.31
C ASP A 304 -7.08 17.46 17.09
N LEU A 305 -8.11 18.30 17.25
CA LEU A 305 -8.94 18.73 16.11
C LEU A 305 -8.19 19.63 15.14
N SER A 306 -7.08 20.23 15.56
CA SER A 306 -6.21 21.03 14.67
C SER A 306 -5.34 20.20 13.74
N LEU A 307 -5.27 18.87 13.93
CA LEU A 307 -4.48 17.95 13.10
C LEU A 307 -5.02 17.83 11.68
N PHE A 308 -6.28 18.18 11.45
CA PHE A 308 -6.91 18.10 10.13
C PHE A 308 -7.79 19.32 9.86
N SER A 309 -8.14 19.52 8.59
CA SER A 309 -9.07 20.56 8.15
C SER A 309 -10.16 19.98 7.26
N TYR A 310 -11.37 20.52 7.34
CA TYR A 310 -12.46 20.15 6.44
C TYR A 310 -12.45 21.00 5.17
N VAL A 311 -12.76 20.37 4.03
CA VAL A 311 -12.95 21.04 2.74
C VAL A 311 -14.14 20.43 2.00
N ASN A 312 -14.84 21.22 1.19
CA ASN A 312 -16.11 20.80 0.56
C ASN A 312 -16.13 20.93 -0.96
N ASN A 313 -15.10 21.52 -1.57
CA ASN A 313 -15.02 21.66 -3.02
C ASN A 313 -13.55 21.64 -3.50
N PRO A 314 -13.29 21.30 -4.78
CA PRO A 314 -11.93 21.14 -5.30
C PRO A 314 -11.10 22.41 -5.24
N LYS A 315 -11.70 23.58 -5.54
CA LYS A 315 -11.00 24.86 -5.56
C LYS A 315 -10.53 25.28 -4.16
N ALA A 316 -11.40 25.15 -3.14
CA ALA A 316 -11.03 25.45 -1.76
C ALA A 316 -9.92 24.49 -1.26
N ALA A 317 -10.00 23.20 -1.59
CA ALA A 317 -8.95 22.24 -1.26
C ALA A 317 -7.62 22.58 -1.96
N PHE A 318 -7.68 22.94 -3.24
CA PHE A 318 -6.52 23.36 -4.02
C PHE A 318 -5.85 24.60 -3.42
N GLU A 319 -6.62 25.69 -3.16
CA GLU A 319 -6.06 26.93 -2.59
C GLU A 319 -5.48 26.69 -1.18
N PHE A 320 -6.13 25.86 -0.35
CA PHE A 320 -5.61 25.48 0.95
C PHE A 320 -4.24 24.78 0.85
N LEU A 321 -4.12 23.82 -0.08
CA LEU A 321 -2.88 23.08 -0.29
C LEU A 321 -1.80 23.95 -0.94
N LYS A 322 -2.17 24.75 -1.93
CA LYS A 322 -1.26 25.64 -2.64
C LYS A 322 -0.60 26.68 -1.71
N ASP A 323 -1.34 27.20 -0.75
CA ASP A 323 -0.83 28.17 0.24
C ASP A 323 0.15 27.51 1.24
N ARG A 324 -0.14 26.29 1.68
CA ARG A 324 0.57 25.64 2.80
C ARG A 324 1.64 24.65 2.37
N LEU A 325 1.39 23.88 1.31
CA LEU A 325 2.27 22.80 0.85
C LEU A 325 3.69 23.26 0.47
N PRO A 326 3.93 24.43 -0.16
CA PRO A 326 5.29 24.86 -0.54
C PRO A 326 6.29 24.91 0.61
N LYS A 327 5.82 25.17 1.83
CA LYS A 327 6.64 25.22 3.06
C LYS A 327 7.14 23.82 3.48
N HIS A 328 6.54 22.76 2.94
CA HIS A 328 6.77 21.37 3.30
C HIS A 328 7.46 20.55 2.19
N LEU A 329 7.58 21.10 0.98
CA LEU A 329 8.23 20.43 -0.15
C LEU A 329 9.76 20.47 0.00
N VAL A 330 10.39 19.32 -0.24
CA VAL A 330 11.85 19.10 -0.10
C VAL A 330 12.48 18.95 -1.49
#